data_ee6c2f38a5affef0bb52990fdc874e8d
#
_entry.id   ee6c2f38a5affef0bb52990fdc874e8d
#
_cell.length_a   1.000
_cell.length_b   1.000
_cell.length_c   1.000
_cell.angle_alpha   90.00
_cell.angle_beta   90.00
_cell.angle_gamma   90.00
#
_symmetry.space_group_name_H-M   'P 1'
#
loop_
_entity.id
_entity.type
_entity.pdbx_description
1 polymer ?
#
loop_
_entity_poly.entity_id
_entity_poly.type
_entity_poly.pdbx_seq_one_letter_code
_entity_poly.pdbx_strand_id
1 'polypeptide(L)'
;LKLELRGITKRFGDLVANDHIDLVVEPGEIRGLLGENGAGKTTLMNVLYGLVQPDDGEILIDDRPVKIRSPRDAIGARIGMVHQHFMLVPVFTVAENVTLGSERVRRLSTPAVRLGGVRLPQFRLPMLGLLDRRRTRRDVREMSERFGLRVDPDALVEDLPVGVQQRVEIIKALLRDASVLVLDEPTAVLTPNETDDLFRIMRDLREGGRSIIFISHKLKEVQAIADSITIIRRGQVVGERPPTTSDAELAALMVGRAVQLRVSKTAASPAEVVLDIADLNVQGERGEPSVRDLSFQVRAGEILGVAGVQGNGQTELCEAIVGLRPSTGSVRLDGRDLSRASVKDRLRAGIGYVPEDRQEDGLVGDFPVAENLVLDVYDRPPYASGIALNTDAIRDSAVRLVADYDVRTTSVMTPAGTLSGGNQQKVIVAREISREVKLLLASQPTRGLDVGSIEFVHKQIIEQRDRGAAVVIVSSELDEIYALSDRIAVMYEGTIVGFCPPDTPEEELGLMMAGGAAADQVSRPAGPHLESVDEQPERPGSARPEPPSAEEPE
;
A
#
# COMPACT_ATOMS: atom_id res chain seq x y z
N LEU A 1 10.62 27.27 -16.15
CA LEU A 1 10.61 27.91 -14.83
C LEU A 1 11.62 27.19 -13.95
N LYS A 2 12.67 27.89 -13.48
CA LYS A 2 13.64 27.39 -12.52
C LYS A 2 13.09 27.63 -11.12
N LEU A 3 13.08 26.58 -10.29
CA LEU A 3 12.69 26.67 -8.88
C LEU A 3 13.91 26.40 -7.99
N GLU A 4 14.13 27.27 -7.00
CA GLU A 4 15.21 27.08 -6.02
C GLU A 4 14.66 27.32 -4.61
N LEU A 5 14.89 26.35 -3.73
CA LEU A 5 14.73 26.49 -2.29
C LEU A 5 16.12 26.66 -1.69
N ARG A 6 16.34 27.70 -0.90
CA ARG A 6 17.66 28.03 -0.37
C ARG A 6 17.60 28.16 1.16
N GLY A 7 18.33 27.29 1.86
CA GLY A 7 18.47 27.29 3.31
C GLY A 7 17.17 27.05 4.07
N ILE A 8 16.20 26.33 3.48
CA ILE A 8 14.88 26.13 4.10
C ILE A 8 15.01 25.39 5.42
N THR A 9 14.59 26.07 6.49
CA THR A 9 14.55 25.52 7.84
C THR A 9 13.14 25.53 8.37
N LYS A 10 12.69 24.38 8.95
CA LYS A 10 11.38 24.26 9.61
C LYS A 10 11.47 23.46 10.90
N ARG A 11 10.91 24.03 11.95
CA ARG A 11 10.87 23.43 13.30
C ARG A 11 9.45 23.27 13.79
N PHE A 12 9.20 22.20 14.53
CA PHE A 12 7.96 21.95 15.25
C PHE A 12 8.32 21.64 16.71
N GLY A 13 8.26 22.66 17.57
CA GLY A 13 8.83 22.57 18.92
C GLY A 13 10.32 22.26 18.86
N ASP A 14 10.74 21.18 19.52
CA ASP A 14 12.14 20.73 19.53
C ASP A 14 12.55 19.94 18.28
N LEU A 15 11.59 19.53 17.45
CA LEU A 15 11.85 18.78 16.23
C LEU A 15 12.24 19.71 15.09
N VAL A 16 13.44 19.53 14.54
CA VAL A 16 13.87 20.17 13.29
C VAL A 16 13.50 19.26 12.13
N ALA A 17 12.39 19.58 11.45
CA ALA A 17 11.89 18.77 10.34
C ALA A 17 12.64 19.03 9.03
N ASN A 18 13.09 20.27 8.79
CA ASN A 18 14.00 20.66 7.73
C ASN A 18 15.08 21.55 8.31
N ASP A 19 16.33 21.32 7.96
CA ASP A 19 17.50 22.00 8.48
C ASP A 19 18.40 22.46 7.32
N HIS A 20 18.30 23.74 6.96
CA HIS A 20 19.05 24.40 5.88
C HIS A 20 19.00 23.62 4.54
N ILE A 21 17.79 23.23 4.11
CA ILE A 21 17.63 22.48 2.86
C ILE A 21 17.81 23.40 1.66
N ASP A 22 18.73 23.00 0.77
CA ASP A 22 18.88 23.55 -0.57
C ASP A 22 18.33 22.53 -1.60
N LEU A 23 17.50 22.99 -2.53
CA LEU A 23 16.96 22.18 -3.62
C LEU A 23 16.80 23.05 -4.87
N VAL A 24 17.37 22.62 -5.98
CA VAL A 24 17.22 23.28 -7.28
C VAL A 24 16.49 22.34 -8.24
N VAL A 25 15.52 22.87 -8.97
CA VAL A 25 14.80 22.16 -10.03
C VAL A 25 14.92 22.99 -11.30
N GLU A 26 15.59 22.45 -12.29
CA GLU A 26 15.80 23.11 -13.56
C GLU A 26 14.55 23.07 -14.46
N PRO A 27 14.42 24.00 -15.43
CA PRO A 27 13.30 23.98 -16.36
C PRO A 27 13.21 22.67 -17.16
N GLY A 28 12.08 21.98 -17.12
CA GLY A 28 11.88 20.72 -17.84
C GLY A 28 12.61 19.53 -17.21
N GLU A 29 12.93 19.60 -15.93
CA GLU A 29 13.59 18.54 -15.18
C GLU A 29 12.55 17.73 -14.37
N ILE A 30 12.74 16.42 -14.29
CA ILE A 30 12.12 15.55 -13.30
C ILE A 30 13.14 15.32 -12.18
N ARG A 31 12.94 16.03 -11.06
CA ARG A 31 13.76 15.91 -9.86
C ARG A 31 13.17 14.86 -8.94
N GLY A 32 13.86 13.74 -8.73
CA GLY A 32 13.53 12.75 -7.73
C GLY A 32 13.88 13.24 -6.33
N LEU A 33 12.93 13.18 -5.39
CA LEU A 33 13.16 13.49 -3.98
C LEU A 33 13.02 12.21 -3.15
N LEU A 34 14.15 11.68 -2.70
CA LEU A 34 14.25 10.39 -2.05
C LEU A 34 14.57 10.55 -0.56
N GLY A 35 14.04 9.67 0.29
CA GLY A 35 14.32 9.65 1.74
C GLY A 35 13.34 8.77 2.49
N GLU A 36 13.72 8.36 3.72
CA GLU A 36 12.85 7.59 4.60
C GLU A 36 11.57 8.36 5.00
N ASN A 37 10.58 7.63 5.53
CA ASN A 37 9.40 8.26 6.13
C ASN A 37 9.84 9.11 7.34
N GLY A 38 9.32 10.34 7.42
CA GLY A 38 9.77 11.30 8.44
C GLY A 38 11.09 12.01 8.14
N ALA A 39 11.71 11.80 6.97
CA ALA A 39 12.94 12.49 6.58
C ALA A 39 12.77 14.01 6.34
N GLY A 40 11.53 14.52 6.28
CA GLY A 40 11.24 15.93 6.04
C GLY A 40 10.74 16.26 4.64
N LYS A 41 10.55 15.28 3.74
CA LYS A 41 10.12 15.49 2.34
C LYS A 41 8.78 16.22 2.23
N THR A 42 7.74 15.67 2.87
CA THR A 42 6.38 16.25 2.86
C THR A 42 6.38 17.63 3.55
N THR A 43 7.16 17.83 4.61
CA THR A 43 7.31 19.14 5.25
C THR A 43 7.89 20.17 4.29
N LEU A 44 8.94 19.82 3.56
CA LEU A 44 9.56 20.67 2.56
C LEU A 44 8.55 21.06 1.46
N MET A 45 7.77 20.10 0.98
CA MET A 45 6.74 20.37 -0.03
C MET A 45 5.58 21.20 0.52
N ASN A 46 5.20 20.99 1.76
CA ASN A 46 4.20 21.83 2.45
C ASN A 46 4.70 23.28 2.60
N VAL A 47 6.00 23.50 2.80
CA VAL A 47 6.62 24.83 2.76
C VAL A 47 6.52 25.41 1.36
N LEU A 48 6.90 24.64 0.32
CA LEU A 48 6.83 25.06 -1.08
C LEU A 48 5.40 25.40 -1.52
N TYR A 49 4.41 24.64 -1.04
CA TYR A 49 3.00 24.85 -1.39
C TYR A 49 2.30 25.87 -0.47
N GLY A 50 3.00 26.41 0.54
CA GLY A 50 2.47 27.45 1.43
C GLY A 50 1.49 26.95 2.51
N LEU A 51 1.41 25.64 2.75
CA LEU A 51 0.65 25.03 3.85
C LEU A 51 1.34 25.25 5.20
N VAL A 52 2.67 25.32 5.17
CA VAL A 52 3.51 25.56 6.33
C VAL A 52 4.48 26.71 5.99
N GLN A 53 4.73 27.62 6.94
CA GLN A 53 5.73 28.67 6.73
C GLN A 53 7.11 28.20 7.18
N PRO A 54 8.19 28.45 6.41
CA PRO A 54 9.55 28.20 6.87
C PRO A 54 9.87 29.13 8.04
N ASP A 55 10.77 28.69 8.91
CA ASP A 55 11.29 29.52 10.00
C ASP A 55 12.51 30.32 9.51
N ASP A 56 13.25 29.78 8.50
CA ASP A 56 14.35 30.45 7.82
C ASP A 56 14.48 29.95 6.37
N GLY A 57 15.22 30.69 5.54
CA GLY A 57 15.43 30.39 4.11
C GLY A 57 14.47 31.13 3.19
N GLU A 58 14.69 30.96 1.89
CA GLU A 58 13.90 31.63 0.84
C GLU A 58 13.58 30.70 -0.33
N ILE A 59 12.47 31.00 -1.02
CA ILE A 59 12.06 30.34 -2.25
C ILE A 59 12.29 31.31 -3.41
N LEU A 60 13.01 30.87 -4.44
CA LEU A 60 13.26 31.66 -5.65
C LEU A 60 12.61 31.01 -6.86
N ILE A 61 12.07 31.84 -7.74
CA ILE A 61 11.54 31.44 -9.06
C ILE A 61 12.22 32.31 -10.10
N ASP A 62 12.90 31.66 -11.06
CA ASP A 62 13.72 32.34 -12.08
C ASP A 62 14.65 33.37 -11.41
N ASP A 63 15.38 32.94 -10.37
CA ASP A 63 16.34 33.70 -9.55
C ASP A 63 15.74 34.92 -8.80
N ARG A 64 14.41 34.99 -8.66
CA ARG A 64 13.72 36.05 -7.92
C ARG A 64 13.07 35.50 -6.66
N PRO A 65 13.28 36.09 -5.50
CA PRO A 65 12.65 35.63 -4.26
C PRO A 65 11.13 35.83 -4.32
N VAL A 66 10.39 34.78 -3.95
CA VAL A 66 8.93 34.75 -3.94
C VAL A 66 8.44 34.36 -2.55
N LYS A 67 7.46 35.10 -2.03
CA LYS A 67 6.82 34.77 -0.72
C LYS A 67 5.57 33.94 -0.96
N ILE A 68 5.61 32.67 -0.57
CA ILE A 68 4.47 31.74 -0.65
C ILE A 68 3.93 31.57 0.77
N ARG A 69 2.77 32.17 1.06
CA ARG A 69 2.12 32.13 2.39
C ARG A 69 0.88 31.26 2.44
N SER A 70 0.40 30.84 1.27
CA SER A 70 -0.80 30.05 1.10
C SER A 70 -0.74 29.21 -0.18
N PRO A 71 -1.55 28.16 -0.32
CA PRO A 71 -1.69 27.42 -1.59
C PRO A 71 -2.10 28.32 -2.76
N ARG A 72 -2.82 29.42 -2.48
CA ARG A 72 -3.19 30.39 -3.52
C ARG A 72 -1.98 31.12 -4.09
N ASP A 73 -0.98 31.42 -3.25
CA ASP A 73 0.26 32.05 -3.69
C ASP A 73 1.10 31.07 -4.51
N ALA A 74 1.16 29.79 -4.10
CA ALA A 74 1.82 28.72 -4.85
C ALA A 74 1.20 28.54 -6.25
N ILE A 75 -0.14 28.48 -6.33
CA ILE A 75 -0.86 28.41 -7.61
C ILE A 75 -0.57 29.66 -8.45
N GLY A 76 -0.56 30.86 -7.84
CA GLY A 76 -0.19 32.11 -8.51
C GLY A 76 1.24 32.11 -9.04
N ALA A 77 2.15 31.41 -8.36
CA ALA A 77 3.53 31.16 -8.74
C ALA A 77 3.68 29.98 -9.73
N ARG A 78 2.56 29.40 -10.22
CA ARG A 78 2.49 28.29 -11.17
C ARG A 78 3.07 26.97 -10.62
N ILE A 79 2.95 26.75 -9.30
CA ILE A 79 3.28 25.51 -8.61
C ILE A 79 1.98 24.75 -8.36
N GLY A 80 1.89 23.51 -8.84
CA GLY A 80 0.82 22.57 -8.58
C GLY A 80 1.30 21.43 -7.68
N MET A 81 0.42 20.90 -6.85
CA MET A 81 0.73 19.75 -5.99
C MET A 81 -0.38 18.70 -6.10
N VAL A 82 0.03 17.46 -6.27
CA VAL A 82 -0.78 16.26 -6.14
C VAL A 82 -0.35 15.59 -4.83
N HIS A 83 -1.28 15.51 -3.89
CA HIS A 83 -1.03 14.98 -2.55
C HIS A 83 -1.10 13.45 -2.53
N GLN A 84 -0.46 12.83 -1.57
CA GLN A 84 -0.50 11.38 -1.32
C GLN A 84 -1.94 10.87 -1.14
N HIS A 85 -2.78 11.62 -0.42
CA HIS A 85 -4.22 11.38 -0.33
C HIS A 85 -4.95 12.38 -1.23
N PHE A 86 -5.75 11.90 -2.16
CA PHE A 86 -6.43 12.75 -3.13
C PHE A 86 -7.35 13.76 -2.46
N MET A 87 -7.21 15.01 -2.87
CA MET A 87 -8.05 16.11 -2.39
C MET A 87 -9.27 16.32 -3.31
N LEU A 88 -9.94 15.21 -3.65
CA LEU A 88 -11.15 15.19 -4.46
C LEU A 88 -12.39 15.07 -3.57
N VAL A 89 -13.48 15.72 -3.99
CA VAL A 89 -14.78 15.60 -3.34
C VAL A 89 -15.53 14.43 -4.00
N PRO A 90 -15.79 13.30 -3.29
CA PRO A 90 -16.31 12.07 -3.89
C PRO A 90 -17.62 12.26 -4.66
N VAL A 91 -18.57 13.00 -4.10
CA VAL A 91 -19.90 13.25 -4.65
C VAL A 91 -19.96 14.27 -5.80
N PHE A 92 -18.82 14.82 -6.20
CA PHE A 92 -18.72 15.75 -7.33
C PHE A 92 -18.27 15.03 -8.59
N THR A 93 -18.70 15.57 -9.74
CA THR A 93 -18.18 15.14 -11.03
C THR A 93 -16.71 15.55 -11.20
N VAL A 94 -16.01 14.90 -12.13
CA VAL A 94 -14.63 15.28 -12.52
C VAL A 94 -14.56 16.77 -12.86
N ALA A 95 -15.49 17.28 -13.68
CA ALA A 95 -15.50 18.68 -14.08
C ALA A 95 -15.70 19.64 -12.89
N GLU A 96 -16.53 19.28 -11.93
CA GLU A 96 -16.76 20.08 -10.72
C GLU A 96 -15.53 20.08 -9.80
N ASN A 97 -14.89 18.91 -9.61
CA ASN A 97 -13.66 18.79 -8.81
C ASN A 97 -12.50 19.62 -9.38
N VAL A 98 -12.29 19.51 -10.69
CA VAL A 98 -11.17 20.18 -11.37
C VAL A 98 -11.28 21.70 -11.29
N THR A 99 -12.50 22.25 -11.33
CA THR A 99 -12.75 23.71 -11.30
C THR A 99 -13.05 24.26 -9.92
N LEU A 100 -13.12 23.42 -8.90
CA LEU A 100 -13.39 23.84 -7.53
C LEU A 100 -12.40 24.92 -7.06
N GLY A 101 -12.93 26.09 -6.63
CA GLY A 101 -12.12 27.24 -6.24
C GLY A 101 -11.52 28.07 -7.40
N SER A 102 -11.80 27.68 -8.66
CA SER A 102 -11.44 28.45 -9.87
C SER A 102 -12.56 28.43 -10.90
N GLU A 103 -13.80 28.46 -10.41
CA GLU A 103 -15.00 28.30 -11.23
C GLU A 103 -15.08 29.36 -12.32
N ARG A 104 -15.35 28.90 -13.55
CA ARG A 104 -15.59 29.77 -14.70
C ARG A 104 -17.01 30.31 -14.64
N VAL A 105 -17.14 31.61 -14.48
CA VAL A 105 -18.45 32.29 -14.38
C VAL A 105 -18.77 32.95 -15.70
N ARG A 106 -19.95 32.65 -16.26
CA ARG A 106 -20.49 33.34 -17.42
C ARG A 106 -21.07 34.68 -16.95
N ARG A 107 -20.38 35.77 -17.27
CA ARG A 107 -20.92 37.12 -16.98
C ARG A 107 -22.12 37.38 -17.83
N LEU A 108 -23.29 37.60 -17.21
CA LEU A 108 -24.48 38.08 -17.89
C LEU A 108 -24.28 39.57 -18.20
N SER A 109 -24.22 39.88 -19.49
CA SER A 109 -24.32 41.26 -19.96
C SER A 109 -25.73 41.49 -20.48
N THR A 110 -26.33 42.64 -20.17
CA THR A 110 -27.59 43.03 -20.80
C THR A 110 -27.39 43.12 -22.32
N PRO A 111 -28.34 42.62 -23.12
CA PRO A 111 -28.26 42.81 -24.58
C PRO A 111 -28.21 44.29 -24.90
N ALA A 112 -27.45 44.64 -25.95
CA ALA A 112 -27.44 46.02 -26.44
C ALA A 112 -28.85 46.36 -27.00
N VAL A 113 -29.61 47.13 -26.27
CA VAL A 113 -30.94 47.59 -26.68
C VAL A 113 -30.80 48.95 -27.34
N ARG A 114 -31.34 49.08 -28.57
CA ARG A 114 -31.53 50.37 -29.25
C ARG A 114 -32.98 50.80 -29.03
N LEU A 115 -33.16 51.84 -28.25
CA LEU A 115 -34.47 52.49 -28.12
C LEU A 115 -34.37 53.85 -28.79
N GLY A 116 -35.20 54.09 -29.83
CA GLY A 116 -35.34 55.43 -30.47
C GLY A 116 -34.04 56.01 -31.04
N GLY A 117 -33.11 55.16 -31.58
CA GLY A 117 -31.86 55.64 -32.18
C GLY A 117 -30.68 55.80 -31.18
N VAL A 118 -30.94 55.75 -29.89
CA VAL A 118 -29.89 55.85 -28.84
C VAL A 118 -29.43 54.46 -28.41
N ARG A 119 -28.08 54.19 -28.46
CA ARG A 119 -27.48 52.98 -27.87
C ARG A 119 -27.44 53.13 -26.36
N LEU A 120 -28.23 52.32 -25.64
CA LEU A 120 -28.11 52.21 -24.20
C LEU A 120 -26.81 51.51 -23.85
N PRO A 121 -26.06 51.99 -22.83
CA PRO A 121 -24.82 51.32 -22.42
C PRO A 121 -25.12 49.92 -21.90
N GLN A 122 -24.27 48.95 -22.28
CA GLN A 122 -24.35 47.60 -21.75
C GLN A 122 -23.95 47.62 -20.26
N PHE A 123 -24.92 47.38 -19.40
CA PHE A 123 -24.66 47.21 -17.98
C PHE A 123 -24.17 45.78 -17.74
N ARG A 124 -22.93 45.64 -17.26
CA ARG A 124 -22.41 44.40 -16.71
C ARG A 124 -22.98 44.25 -15.30
N LEU A 125 -23.84 43.25 -15.10
CA LEU A 125 -24.35 42.91 -13.77
C LEU A 125 -23.23 42.21 -12.99
N PRO A 126 -22.68 42.82 -11.94
CA PRO A 126 -21.46 42.33 -11.30
C PRO A 126 -21.65 41.09 -10.39
N MET A 127 -22.88 40.68 -10.11
CA MET A 127 -23.19 39.66 -9.10
C MET A 127 -24.01 38.44 -9.53
N LEU A 128 -24.44 38.33 -10.77
CA LEU A 128 -25.10 37.11 -11.28
C LEU A 128 -24.16 36.37 -12.24
N GLY A 129 -23.33 35.51 -11.71
CA GLY A 129 -22.50 34.60 -12.47
C GLY A 129 -23.12 33.20 -12.47
N LEU A 130 -23.55 32.71 -13.64
CA LEU A 130 -23.89 31.31 -13.82
C LEU A 130 -22.59 30.53 -14.10
N LEU A 131 -22.41 29.40 -13.44
CA LEU A 131 -21.29 28.48 -13.72
C LEU A 131 -21.33 28.02 -15.17
N ASP A 132 -20.24 28.20 -15.91
CA ASP A 132 -20.12 27.77 -17.30
C ASP A 132 -19.69 26.29 -17.38
N ARG A 133 -20.61 25.40 -17.00
CA ARG A 133 -20.37 23.93 -16.99
C ARG A 133 -19.97 23.40 -18.37
N ARG A 134 -20.46 23.98 -19.47
CA ARG A 134 -20.12 23.55 -20.84
C ARG A 134 -18.67 23.85 -21.17
N ARG A 135 -18.18 25.02 -20.78
CA ARG A 135 -16.80 25.41 -21.00
C ARG A 135 -15.86 24.56 -20.14
N THR A 136 -16.20 24.36 -18.88
CA THR A 136 -15.44 23.49 -17.97
C THR A 136 -15.25 22.08 -18.54
N ARG A 137 -16.35 21.45 -19.00
CA ARG A 137 -16.28 20.11 -19.61
C ARG A 137 -15.39 20.07 -20.84
N ARG A 138 -15.42 21.11 -21.66
CA ARG A 138 -14.55 21.21 -22.83
C ARG A 138 -13.10 21.39 -22.43
N ASP A 139 -12.81 22.28 -21.49
CA ASP A 139 -11.44 22.55 -21.01
C ASP A 139 -10.84 21.26 -20.40
N VAL A 140 -11.63 20.45 -19.66
CA VAL A 140 -11.22 19.14 -19.14
C VAL A 140 -10.95 18.14 -20.27
N ARG A 141 -11.82 18.05 -21.30
CA ARG A 141 -11.59 17.14 -22.44
C ARG A 141 -10.35 17.53 -23.24
N GLU A 142 -10.16 18.82 -23.54
CA GLU A 142 -8.96 19.30 -24.23
C GLU A 142 -7.68 18.93 -23.46
N MET A 143 -7.68 19.08 -22.13
CA MET A 143 -6.52 18.75 -21.30
C MET A 143 -6.33 17.23 -21.24
N SER A 144 -7.41 16.47 -21.10
CA SER A 144 -7.42 15.01 -21.11
C SER A 144 -6.83 14.45 -22.43
N GLU A 145 -7.25 14.98 -23.56
CA GLU A 145 -6.75 14.57 -24.89
C GLU A 145 -5.29 14.99 -25.11
N ARG A 146 -4.96 16.23 -24.73
CA ARG A 146 -3.59 16.79 -24.93
C ARG A 146 -2.50 16.00 -24.21
N PHE A 147 -2.79 15.50 -23.01
CA PHE A 147 -1.80 14.81 -22.17
C PHE A 147 -2.09 13.30 -22.01
N GLY A 148 -3.02 12.75 -22.78
CA GLY A 148 -3.36 11.32 -22.72
C GLY A 148 -4.01 10.87 -21.40
N LEU A 149 -4.49 11.81 -20.58
CA LEU A 149 -5.07 11.60 -19.25
C LEU A 149 -6.53 11.18 -19.30
N ARG A 150 -6.91 10.20 -20.08
CA ARG A 150 -8.31 9.81 -20.36
C ARG A 150 -9.20 9.83 -19.13
N VAL A 151 -10.11 10.82 -19.04
CA VAL A 151 -11.14 10.95 -18.01
C VAL A 151 -12.47 11.39 -18.61
N ASP A 152 -13.58 10.96 -18.02
CA ASP A 152 -14.91 11.47 -18.37
C ASP A 152 -15.25 12.67 -17.46
N PRO A 153 -15.47 13.89 -18.01
CA PRO A 153 -15.81 15.06 -17.22
C PRO A 153 -17.11 14.94 -16.42
N ASP A 154 -18.01 14.05 -16.81
CA ASP A 154 -19.33 13.88 -16.23
C ASP A 154 -19.40 12.73 -15.21
N ALA A 155 -18.37 11.88 -15.10
CA ALA A 155 -18.31 10.81 -14.14
C ALA A 155 -18.19 11.33 -12.70
N LEU A 156 -18.84 10.68 -11.74
CA LEU A 156 -18.68 10.93 -10.30
C LEU A 156 -17.32 10.41 -9.84
N VAL A 157 -16.66 11.16 -8.96
CA VAL A 157 -15.31 10.77 -8.50
C VAL A 157 -15.34 9.50 -7.65
N GLU A 158 -16.39 9.28 -6.86
CA GLU A 158 -16.57 8.07 -6.04
C GLU A 158 -16.68 6.78 -6.85
N ASP A 159 -17.10 6.86 -8.11
CA ASP A 159 -17.23 5.71 -9.01
C ASP A 159 -15.94 5.41 -9.80
N LEU A 160 -14.91 6.27 -9.67
CA LEU A 160 -13.69 6.14 -10.45
C LEU A 160 -12.66 5.23 -9.77
N PRO A 161 -11.99 4.36 -10.54
CA PRO A 161 -10.78 3.68 -10.08
C PRO A 161 -9.71 4.67 -9.59
N VAL A 162 -8.90 4.26 -8.64
CA VAL A 162 -7.88 5.11 -7.99
C VAL A 162 -6.93 5.75 -9.00
N GLY A 163 -6.44 5.00 -9.99
CA GLY A 163 -5.57 5.52 -11.05
C GLY A 163 -6.24 6.60 -11.92
N VAL A 164 -7.58 6.55 -12.07
CA VAL A 164 -8.33 7.60 -12.77
C VAL A 164 -8.50 8.83 -11.89
N GLN A 165 -8.75 8.66 -10.58
CA GLN A 165 -8.81 9.77 -9.62
C GLN A 165 -7.48 10.55 -9.61
N GLN A 166 -6.37 9.87 -9.69
CA GLN A 166 -5.05 10.50 -9.80
C GLN A 166 -4.91 11.36 -11.07
N ARG A 167 -5.38 10.84 -12.21
CA ARG A 167 -5.40 11.62 -13.48
C ARG A 167 -6.23 12.89 -13.33
N VAL A 168 -7.33 12.84 -12.57
CA VAL A 168 -8.17 14.02 -12.27
C VAL A 168 -7.38 15.06 -11.45
N GLU A 169 -6.60 14.65 -10.44
CA GLU A 169 -5.75 15.58 -9.67
C GLU A 169 -4.66 16.21 -10.54
N ILE A 170 -4.04 15.47 -11.44
CA ILE A 170 -3.06 16.01 -12.40
C ILE A 170 -3.72 17.03 -13.33
N ILE A 171 -4.89 16.71 -13.90
CA ILE A 171 -5.66 17.63 -14.76
C ILE A 171 -6.01 18.91 -14.00
N LYS A 172 -6.43 18.79 -12.74
CA LYS A 172 -6.75 19.92 -11.86
C LYS A 172 -5.54 20.86 -11.68
N ALA A 173 -4.34 20.32 -11.48
CA ALA A 173 -3.11 21.11 -11.40
C ALA A 173 -2.76 21.76 -12.76
N LEU A 174 -2.88 21.03 -13.86
CA LEU A 174 -2.56 21.51 -15.21
C LEU A 174 -3.51 22.61 -15.69
N LEU A 175 -4.83 22.52 -15.39
CA LEU A 175 -5.81 23.55 -15.72
C LEU A 175 -5.57 24.87 -14.98
N ARG A 176 -4.83 24.84 -13.88
CA ARG A 176 -4.35 26.01 -13.14
C ARG A 176 -3.01 26.55 -13.67
N ASP A 177 -2.56 26.08 -14.85
CA ASP A 177 -1.33 26.49 -15.53
C ASP A 177 -0.06 26.23 -14.70
N ALA A 178 -0.02 25.12 -13.96
CA ALA A 178 1.18 24.73 -13.24
C ALA A 178 2.37 24.51 -14.19
N SER A 179 3.51 25.12 -13.88
CA SER A 179 4.79 24.93 -14.58
C SER A 179 5.70 23.97 -13.82
N VAL A 180 5.56 23.94 -12.50
CA VAL A 180 6.19 22.96 -11.62
C VAL A 180 5.09 22.11 -10.99
N LEU A 181 5.19 20.79 -11.11
CA LEU A 181 4.28 19.82 -10.49
C LEU A 181 5.02 19.08 -9.40
N VAL A 182 4.46 19.08 -8.20
CA VAL A 182 4.89 18.24 -7.09
C VAL A 182 3.98 17.02 -7.02
N LEU A 183 4.54 15.83 -7.09
CA LEU A 183 3.84 14.55 -6.97
C LEU A 183 4.36 13.85 -5.71
N ASP A 184 3.53 13.79 -4.66
CA ASP A 184 3.89 13.21 -3.37
C ASP A 184 3.40 11.76 -3.29
N GLU A 185 4.32 10.80 -3.39
CA GLU A 185 4.10 9.34 -3.41
C GLU A 185 2.95 8.89 -4.35
N PRO A 186 2.96 9.32 -5.62
CA PRO A 186 1.81 9.13 -6.49
C PRO A 186 1.56 7.68 -6.92
N THR A 187 2.48 6.77 -6.67
CA THR A 187 2.42 5.34 -7.06
C THR A 187 2.02 4.41 -5.92
N ALA A 188 1.77 4.96 -4.72
CA ALA A 188 1.52 4.16 -3.52
C ALA A 188 0.29 3.22 -3.61
N VAL A 189 -0.67 3.57 -4.46
CA VAL A 189 -1.95 2.85 -4.63
C VAL A 189 -2.20 2.39 -6.08
N LEU A 190 -1.19 2.49 -6.95
CA LEU A 190 -1.28 2.14 -8.36
C LEU A 190 -0.80 0.71 -8.62
N THR A 191 -1.42 0.06 -9.58
CA THR A 191 -0.90 -1.17 -10.18
C THR A 191 0.37 -0.89 -11.01
N PRO A 192 1.23 -1.89 -11.29
CA PRO A 192 2.40 -1.71 -12.16
C PRO A 192 2.08 -1.06 -13.50
N ASN A 193 1.03 -1.51 -14.18
CA ASN A 193 0.61 -0.94 -15.47
C ASN A 193 0.18 0.54 -15.35
N GLU A 194 -0.52 0.90 -14.26
CA GLU A 194 -0.90 2.29 -14.01
C GLU A 194 0.31 3.16 -13.67
N THR A 195 1.32 2.60 -13.01
CA THR A 195 2.60 3.26 -12.73
C THR A 195 3.34 3.57 -14.02
N ASP A 196 3.42 2.63 -14.96
CA ASP A 196 4.01 2.83 -16.28
C ASP A 196 3.27 3.90 -17.09
N ASP A 197 1.94 3.91 -17.03
CA ASP A 197 1.11 4.96 -17.62
C ASP A 197 1.42 6.32 -17.02
N LEU A 198 1.55 6.42 -15.69
CA LEU A 198 1.93 7.66 -15.01
C LEU A 198 3.31 8.15 -15.44
N PHE A 199 4.29 7.25 -15.53
CA PHE A 199 5.66 7.60 -15.97
C PHE A 199 5.68 8.11 -17.41
N ARG A 200 4.87 7.53 -18.30
CA ARG A 200 4.70 8.05 -19.65
C ARG A 200 4.13 9.47 -19.63
N ILE A 201 3.07 9.71 -18.85
CA ILE A 201 2.46 11.04 -18.67
C ILE A 201 3.50 12.05 -18.15
N MET A 202 4.30 11.66 -17.16
CA MET A 202 5.36 12.53 -16.61
C MET A 202 6.40 12.90 -17.68
N ARG A 203 6.82 11.96 -18.54
CA ARG A 203 7.74 12.24 -19.66
C ARG A 203 7.11 13.21 -20.66
N ASP A 204 5.84 13.01 -21.03
CA ASP A 204 5.12 13.90 -21.94
C ASP A 204 4.99 15.33 -21.36
N LEU A 205 4.75 15.45 -20.05
CA LEU A 205 4.68 16.74 -19.35
C LEU A 205 6.06 17.44 -19.34
N ARG A 206 7.14 16.69 -19.09
CA ARG A 206 8.53 17.20 -19.14
C ARG A 206 8.88 17.67 -20.54
N GLU A 207 8.57 16.90 -21.59
CA GLU A 207 8.78 17.28 -22.99
C GLU A 207 7.96 18.51 -23.37
N GLY A 208 6.78 18.69 -22.75
CA GLY A 208 5.97 19.89 -22.83
C GLY A 208 6.52 21.08 -22.03
N GLY A 209 7.75 20.99 -21.47
CA GLY A 209 8.43 22.07 -20.77
C GLY A 209 7.99 22.27 -19.30
N ARG A 210 7.33 21.27 -18.69
CA ARG A 210 6.98 21.28 -17.27
C ARG A 210 8.10 20.65 -16.44
N SER A 211 8.37 21.21 -15.26
CA SER A 211 9.28 20.59 -14.29
C SER A 211 8.47 19.77 -13.28
N ILE A 212 9.02 18.68 -12.79
CA ILE A 212 8.34 17.77 -11.87
C ILE A 212 9.24 17.48 -10.66
N ILE A 213 8.70 17.58 -9.46
CA ILE A 213 9.31 17.03 -8.25
C ILE A 213 8.56 15.74 -7.94
N PHE A 214 9.24 14.62 -8.10
CA PHE A 214 8.70 13.29 -7.88
C PHE A 214 9.21 12.74 -6.56
N ILE A 215 8.31 12.58 -5.59
CA ILE A 215 8.63 12.07 -4.26
C ILE A 215 8.22 10.61 -4.21
N SER A 216 9.18 9.75 -3.90
CA SER A 216 8.91 8.33 -3.64
C SER A 216 9.96 7.79 -2.66
N HIS A 217 9.64 6.72 -1.97
CA HIS A 217 10.58 5.91 -1.21
C HIS A 217 11.02 4.65 -1.99
N LYS A 218 10.41 4.38 -3.15
CA LYS A 218 10.71 3.26 -4.03
C LYS A 218 11.86 3.61 -4.97
N LEU A 219 13.02 3.02 -4.76
CA LEU A 219 14.27 3.33 -5.49
C LEU A 219 14.12 3.14 -7.00
N LYS A 220 13.57 1.99 -7.43
CA LYS A 220 13.38 1.65 -8.84
C LYS A 220 12.52 2.67 -9.58
N GLU A 221 11.47 3.19 -8.92
CA GLU A 221 10.58 4.19 -9.52
C GLU A 221 11.32 5.50 -9.79
N VAL A 222 12.08 5.98 -8.78
CA VAL A 222 12.84 7.22 -8.92
C VAL A 222 13.91 7.10 -9.99
N GLN A 223 14.63 5.98 -10.04
CA GLN A 223 15.63 5.71 -11.07
C GLN A 223 15.04 5.62 -12.49
N ALA A 224 13.81 5.09 -12.63
CA ALA A 224 13.16 4.93 -13.93
C ALA A 224 12.68 6.24 -14.56
N ILE A 225 12.44 7.29 -13.74
CA ILE A 225 11.79 8.51 -14.21
C ILE A 225 12.59 9.79 -13.98
N ALA A 226 13.41 9.90 -12.94
CA ALA A 226 14.11 11.13 -12.58
C ALA A 226 15.30 11.40 -13.50
N ASP A 227 15.56 12.67 -13.76
CA ASP A 227 16.79 13.15 -14.41
C ASP A 227 17.93 13.28 -13.37
N SER A 228 17.58 13.62 -12.13
CA SER A 228 18.49 13.71 -10.99
C SER A 228 17.75 13.38 -9.68
N ILE A 229 18.47 12.93 -8.68
CA ILE A 229 17.93 12.47 -7.40
C ILE A 229 18.57 13.25 -6.26
N THR A 230 17.72 13.93 -5.45
CA THR A 230 18.12 14.55 -4.18
C THR A 230 17.69 13.64 -3.02
N ILE A 231 18.61 13.31 -2.13
CA ILE A 231 18.35 12.44 -0.99
C ILE A 231 18.27 13.26 0.30
N ILE A 232 17.13 13.16 0.98
CA ILE A 232 16.90 13.81 2.29
C ILE A 232 16.91 12.75 3.39
N ARG A 233 17.66 13.05 4.46
CA ARG A 233 17.71 12.25 5.67
C ARG A 233 17.72 13.14 6.91
N ARG A 234 16.81 12.90 7.85
CA ARG A 234 16.70 13.66 9.12
C ARG A 234 16.66 15.18 8.92
N GLY A 235 15.92 15.63 7.93
CA GLY A 235 15.74 17.05 7.64
C GLY A 235 16.89 17.70 6.87
N GLN A 236 17.90 16.98 6.41
CA GLN A 236 19.04 17.51 5.67
C GLN A 236 19.21 16.82 4.32
N VAL A 237 19.69 17.54 3.31
CA VAL A 237 20.16 16.96 2.03
C VAL A 237 21.49 16.27 2.29
N VAL A 238 21.53 14.96 2.09
CA VAL A 238 22.73 14.14 2.30
C VAL A 238 23.48 13.83 1.01
N GLY A 239 22.90 14.17 -0.14
CA GLY A 239 23.56 14.06 -1.43
C GLY A 239 22.60 14.22 -2.60
N GLU A 240 23.21 14.50 -3.77
CA GLU A 240 22.56 14.45 -5.07
C GLU A 240 23.23 13.35 -5.91
N ARG A 241 22.44 12.61 -6.66
CA ARG A 241 22.90 11.46 -7.45
C ARG A 241 22.21 11.40 -8.81
N PRO A 242 22.88 10.87 -9.84
CA PRO A 242 22.22 10.51 -11.09
C PRO A 242 21.35 9.25 -10.90
N PRO A 243 20.33 9.04 -11.75
CA PRO A 243 19.45 7.86 -11.66
C PRO A 243 20.17 6.52 -11.91
N THR A 244 21.38 6.56 -12.47
CA THR A 244 22.24 5.39 -12.68
C THR A 244 22.97 4.90 -11.42
N THR A 245 22.81 5.60 -10.30
CA THR A 245 23.39 5.19 -9.00
C THR A 245 22.74 3.89 -8.53
N SER A 246 23.53 2.98 -7.96
CA SER A 246 23.04 1.68 -7.52
C SER A 246 22.02 1.79 -6.36
N ASP A 247 21.07 0.86 -6.32
CA ASP A 247 20.07 0.75 -5.24
C ASP A 247 20.73 0.71 -3.86
N ALA A 248 21.83 -0.05 -3.73
CA ALA A 248 22.56 -0.17 -2.47
C ALA A 248 23.14 1.15 -1.98
N GLU A 249 23.68 1.99 -2.90
CA GLU A 249 24.20 3.31 -2.54
C GLU A 249 23.08 4.28 -2.17
N LEU A 250 21.99 4.30 -2.95
CA LEU A 250 20.83 5.15 -2.64
C LEU A 250 20.22 4.76 -1.30
N ALA A 251 20.01 3.48 -1.05
CA ALA A 251 19.48 2.98 0.22
C ALA A 251 20.42 3.32 1.40
N ALA A 252 21.74 3.18 1.22
CA ALA A 252 22.70 3.53 2.25
C ALA A 252 22.69 5.03 2.58
N LEU A 253 22.52 5.90 1.60
CA LEU A 253 22.38 7.35 1.81
C LEU A 253 21.07 7.68 2.54
N MET A 254 19.97 7.04 2.18
CA MET A 254 18.66 7.23 2.83
C MET A 254 18.69 6.84 4.30
N VAL A 255 19.17 5.63 4.61
CA VAL A 255 19.16 5.04 5.95
C VAL A 255 20.34 5.52 6.81
N GLY A 256 21.48 5.82 6.18
CA GLY A 256 22.71 6.27 6.85
C GLY A 256 23.64 5.14 7.29
N ARG A 257 23.37 3.92 6.85
CA ARG A 257 24.18 2.72 6.99
C ARG A 257 24.02 1.82 5.77
N ALA A 258 24.90 0.86 5.60
CA ALA A 258 24.68 -0.17 4.59
C ALA A 258 23.37 -0.92 4.87
N VAL A 259 22.57 -1.13 3.85
CA VAL A 259 21.28 -1.81 3.89
C VAL A 259 21.34 -3.03 2.99
N GLN A 260 20.85 -4.15 3.47
CA GLN A 260 20.64 -5.34 2.66
C GLN A 260 19.24 -5.29 2.04
N LEU A 261 19.14 -4.79 0.81
CA LEU A 261 17.86 -4.72 0.07
C LEU A 261 17.28 -6.11 -0.24
N ARG A 262 18.14 -7.11 -0.33
CA ARG A 262 17.75 -8.52 -0.36
C ARG A 262 18.29 -9.21 0.87
N VAL A 263 17.41 -9.61 1.76
CA VAL A 263 17.80 -10.40 2.92
C VAL A 263 18.27 -11.77 2.42
N SER A 264 19.48 -12.15 2.78
CA SER A 264 19.97 -13.48 2.47
C SER A 264 19.15 -14.51 3.26
N LYS A 265 18.46 -15.40 2.58
CA LYS A 265 17.77 -16.53 3.19
C LYS A 265 18.47 -17.83 2.85
N THR A 266 18.54 -18.74 3.81
CA THR A 266 18.96 -20.12 3.58
C THR A 266 17.90 -20.85 2.74
N ALA A 267 18.29 -21.96 2.09
CA ALA A 267 17.30 -22.82 1.44
C ALA A 267 16.30 -23.33 2.50
N ALA A 268 15.01 -23.28 2.14
CA ALA A 268 13.97 -23.80 3.03
C ALA A 268 14.14 -25.31 3.26
N SER A 269 13.82 -25.75 4.46
CA SER A 269 13.74 -27.17 4.82
C SER A 269 12.33 -27.48 5.32
N PRO A 270 11.32 -27.54 4.41
CA PRO A 270 9.94 -27.78 4.80
C PRO A 270 9.80 -29.14 5.51
N ALA A 271 9.19 -29.15 6.69
CA ALA A 271 8.93 -30.34 7.47
C ALA A 271 7.45 -30.77 7.42
N GLU A 272 6.80 -31.01 8.57
CA GLU A 272 5.39 -31.39 8.66
C GLU A 272 4.44 -30.26 8.23
N VAL A 273 3.21 -30.63 7.89
CA VAL A 273 2.14 -29.66 7.57
C VAL A 273 1.66 -29.00 8.85
N VAL A 274 1.80 -27.69 8.94
CA VAL A 274 1.34 -26.86 10.05
C VAL A 274 -0.03 -26.24 9.77
N LEU A 275 -0.19 -25.62 8.60
CA LEU A 275 -1.47 -25.07 8.17
C LEU A 275 -2.07 -25.95 7.07
N ASP A 276 -3.32 -26.37 7.24
CA ASP A 276 -4.09 -27.12 6.26
C ASP A 276 -5.46 -26.47 6.07
N ILE A 277 -5.68 -25.92 4.90
CA ILE A 277 -6.92 -25.26 4.48
C ILE A 277 -7.59 -26.14 3.43
N ALA A 278 -8.88 -26.47 3.63
CA ALA A 278 -9.64 -27.23 2.66
C ALA A 278 -11.03 -26.62 2.45
N ASP A 279 -11.37 -26.43 1.17
CA ASP A 279 -12.67 -25.96 0.66
C ASP A 279 -13.14 -24.66 1.35
N LEU A 280 -12.19 -23.75 1.62
CA LEU A 280 -12.48 -22.49 2.31
C LEU A 280 -13.29 -21.57 1.40
N ASN A 281 -14.44 -21.11 1.93
CA ASN A 281 -15.27 -20.11 1.29
C ASN A 281 -15.52 -18.95 2.26
N VAL A 282 -15.35 -17.70 1.77
CA VAL A 282 -15.51 -16.49 2.56
C VAL A 282 -16.34 -15.48 1.78
N GLN A 283 -17.26 -14.82 2.48
CA GLN A 283 -18.04 -13.73 1.91
C GLN A 283 -17.40 -12.38 2.25
N GLY A 284 -17.41 -11.45 1.28
CA GLY A 284 -17.03 -10.08 1.47
C GLY A 284 -18.08 -9.28 2.26
N GLU A 285 -17.81 -7.99 2.44
CA GLU A 285 -18.66 -7.10 3.25
C GLU A 285 -20.09 -6.94 2.72
N ARG A 286 -20.26 -7.02 1.40
CA ARG A 286 -21.55 -6.87 0.72
C ARG A 286 -22.24 -8.21 0.46
N GLY A 287 -21.67 -9.32 0.98
CA GLY A 287 -22.18 -10.67 0.79
C GLY A 287 -21.78 -11.34 -0.52
N GLU A 288 -20.88 -10.73 -1.29
CA GLU A 288 -20.27 -11.33 -2.47
C GLU A 288 -19.26 -12.42 -2.09
N PRO A 289 -19.08 -13.47 -2.90
CA PRO A 289 -18.09 -14.50 -2.63
C PRO A 289 -16.66 -13.96 -2.91
N SER A 290 -15.92 -13.63 -1.85
CA SER A 290 -14.54 -13.11 -1.94
C SER A 290 -13.49 -14.21 -1.97
N VAL A 291 -13.73 -15.36 -1.34
CA VAL A 291 -12.89 -16.57 -1.43
C VAL A 291 -13.77 -17.74 -1.79
N ARG A 292 -13.33 -18.58 -2.76
CA ARG A 292 -14.13 -19.67 -3.32
C ARG A 292 -13.33 -20.97 -3.38
N ASP A 293 -13.82 -22.02 -2.68
CA ASP A 293 -13.29 -23.38 -2.69
C ASP A 293 -11.77 -23.48 -2.61
N LEU A 294 -11.19 -22.62 -1.76
CA LEU A 294 -9.75 -22.44 -1.69
C LEU A 294 -9.13 -23.51 -0.79
N SER A 295 -8.13 -24.24 -1.30
CA SER A 295 -7.44 -25.30 -0.59
C SER A 295 -5.92 -25.21 -0.78
N PHE A 296 -5.17 -25.25 0.32
CA PHE A 296 -3.70 -25.29 0.30
C PHE A 296 -3.13 -25.71 1.65
N GLN A 297 -1.85 -26.06 1.63
CA GLN A 297 -1.11 -26.43 2.84
C GLN A 297 0.19 -25.62 2.93
N VAL A 298 0.64 -25.33 4.18
CA VAL A 298 1.93 -24.72 4.47
C VAL A 298 2.65 -25.55 5.52
N ARG A 299 3.93 -25.79 5.31
CA ARG A 299 4.76 -26.65 6.15
C ARG A 299 5.58 -25.83 7.15
N ALA A 300 6.00 -26.47 8.21
CA ALA A 300 7.00 -25.92 9.14
C ALA A 300 8.27 -25.56 8.37
N GLY A 301 8.84 -24.38 8.63
CA GLY A 301 10.03 -23.89 7.93
C GLY A 301 9.81 -23.49 6.46
N GLU A 302 8.56 -23.20 6.06
CA GLU A 302 8.19 -22.74 4.72
C GLU A 302 7.56 -21.34 4.76
N ILE A 303 7.94 -20.49 3.81
CA ILE A 303 7.21 -19.24 3.50
C ILE A 303 6.41 -19.46 2.22
N LEU A 304 5.08 -19.47 2.34
CA LEU A 304 4.17 -19.40 1.22
C LEU A 304 3.82 -17.93 0.92
N GLY A 305 4.25 -17.42 -0.24
CA GLY A 305 3.81 -16.12 -0.74
C GLY A 305 2.48 -16.23 -1.46
N VAL A 306 1.54 -15.38 -1.11
CA VAL A 306 0.27 -15.23 -1.84
C VAL A 306 0.33 -13.94 -2.65
N ALA A 307 0.56 -14.09 -3.95
CA ALA A 307 0.60 -12.99 -4.91
C ALA A 307 -0.78 -12.77 -5.53
N GLY A 308 -1.17 -11.52 -5.71
CA GLY A 308 -2.43 -11.17 -6.36
C GLY A 308 -2.67 -9.66 -6.34
N VAL A 309 -3.51 -9.18 -7.24
CA VAL A 309 -3.95 -7.77 -7.24
C VAL A 309 -4.88 -7.53 -6.05
N GLN A 310 -4.76 -6.37 -5.40
CA GLN A 310 -5.60 -6.00 -4.26
C GLN A 310 -7.10 -6.14 -4.60
N GLY A 311 -7.89 -6.71 -3.68
CA GLY A 311 -9.32 -6.97 -3.89
C GLY A 311 -9.64 -8.35 -4.45
N ASN A 312 -8.64 -9.23 -4.65
CA ASN A 312 -8.86 -10.60 -5.10
C ASN A 312 -9.17 -11.60 -3.95
N GLY A 313 -9.48 -11.12 -2.74
CA GLY A 313 -9.88 -11.97 -1.60
C GLY A 313 -8.75 -12.28 -0.61
N GLN A 314 -7.58 -11.66 -0.74
CA GLN A 314 -6.42 -11.93 0.12
C GLN A 314 -6.66 -11.50 1.57
N THR A 315 -7.27 -10.33 1.78
CA THR A 315 -7.60 -9.81 3.12
C THR A 315 -8.60 -10.73 3.80
N GLU A 316 -9.67 -11.10 3.09
CA GLU A 316 -10.71 -12.00 3.57
C GLU A 316 -10.17 -13.41 3.89
N LEU A 317 -9.19 -13.89 3.11
CA LEU A 317 -8.47 -15.13 3.40
C LEU A 317 -7.74 -15.05 4.75
N CYS A 318 -6.97 -13.99 4.97
CA CYS A 318 -6.24 -13.78 6.22
C CYS A 318 -7.18 -13.68 7.41
N GLU A 319 -8.23 -12.86 7.31
CA GLU A 319 -9.25 -12.68 8.34
C GLU A 319 -9.98 -13.99 8.68
N ALA A 320 -10.28 -14.81 7.66
CA ALA A 320 -10.91 -16.11 7.88
C ALA A 320 -9.98 -17.10 8.60
N ILE A 321 -8.68 -17.11 8.27
CA ILE A 321 -7.69 -17.97 8.95
C ILE A 321 -7.52 -17.54 10.43
N VAL A 322 -7.54 -16.24 10.73
CA VAL A 322 -7.45 -15.71 12.10
C VAL A 322 -8.79 -15.85 12.83
N GLY A 323 -9.91 -15.96 12.11
CA GLY A 323 -11.26 -16.07 12.67
C GLY A 323 -11.97 -14.74 12.90
N LEU A 324 -11.46 -13.66 12.30
CA LEU A 324 -12.11 -12.34 12.29
C LEU A 324 -13.33 -12.32 11.37
N ARG A 325 -13.31 -13.16 10.31
CA ARG A 325 -14.40 -13.25 9.33
C ARG A 325 -15.00 -14.66 9.31
N PRO A 326 -16.34 -14.81 9.30
CA PRO A 326 -16.98 -16.10 9.16
C PRO A 326 -16.62 -16.78 7.84
N SER A 327 -16.36 -18.08 7.90
CA SER A 327 -16.02 -18.90 6.73
C SER A 327 -16.66 -20.28 6.81
N THR A 328 -16.76 -20.95 5.67
CA THR A 328 -17.08 -22.39 5.58
C THR A 328 -15.86 -23.16 5.05
N GLY A 329 -15.86 -24.47 5.14
CA GLY A 329 -14.69 -25.29 4.87
C GLY A 329 -13.91 -25.60 6.16
N SER A 330 -12.63 -25.99 6.04
CA SER A 330 -11.83 -26.33 7.21
C SER A 330 -10.53 -25.55 7.30
N VAL A 331 -10.20 -25.12 8.53
CA VAL A 331 -8.93 -24.49 8.90
C VAL A 331 -8.30 -25.33 10.00
N ARG A 332 -7.16 -25.98 9.70
CA ARG A 332 -6.46 -26.82 10.67
C ARG A 332 -5.04 -26.29 10.93
N LEU A 333 -4.64 -26.31 12.19
CA LEU A 333 -3.29 -25.95 12.63
C LEU A 333 -2.71 -27.14 13.40
N ASP A 334 -1.58 -27.69 12.96
CA ASP A 334 -0.97 -28.93 13.50
C ASP A 334 -2.00 -30.09 13.63
N GLY A 335 -2.84 -30.27 12.61
CA GLY A 335 -3.91 -31.27 12.61
C GLY A 335 -5.11 -30.95 13.49
N ARG A 336 -5.06 -29.91 14.34
CA ARG A 336 -6.18 -29.47 15.16
C ARG A 336 -7.14 -28.63 14.34
N ASP A 337 -8.41 -28.99 14.30
CA ASP A 337 -9.46 -28.21 13.64
C ASP A 337 -9.76 -26.94 14.45
N LEU A 338 -9.57 -25.79 13.79
CA LEU A 338 -9.85 -24.45 14.31
C LEU A 338 -11.02 -23.76 13.60
N SER A 339 -11.73 -24.42 12.70
CA SER A 339 -12.77 -23.81 11.84
C SER A 339 -13.83 -23.05 12.64
N ARG A 340 -14.16 -23.52 13.84
CA ARG A 340 -15.15 -22.89 14.76
C ARG A 340 -14.51 -22.24 15.99
N ALA A 341 -13.18 -22.21 16.07
CA ALA A 341 -12.48 -21.63 17.20
C ALA A 341 -12.59 -20.09 17.18
N SER A 342 -12.68 -19.49 18.37
CA SER A 342 -12.63 -18.03 18.49
C SER A 342 -11.26 -17.49 18.08
N VAL A 343 -11.17 -16.18 17.72
CA VAL A 343 -9.89 -15.47 17.47
C VAL A 343 -8.91 -15.74 18.61
N LYS A 344 -9.35 -15.58 19.85
CA LYS A 344 -8.53 -15.82 21.04
C LYS A 344 -7.97 -17.24 21.12
N ASP A 345 -8.77 -18.25 20.76
CA ASP A 345 -8.32 -19.66 20.78
C ASP A 345 -7.34 -19.95 19.64
N ARG A 346 -7.50 -19.30 18.48
CA ARG A 346 -6.59 -19.40 17.34
C ARG A 346 -5.25 -18.75 17.65
N LEU A 347 -5.23 -17.54 18.24
CA LEU A 347 -4.02 -16.88 18.73
C LEU A 347 -3.29 -17.74 19.78
N ARG A 348 -4.04 -18.37 20.70
CA ARG A 348 -3.52 -19.30 21.72
C ARG A 348 -3.00 -20.61 21.15
N ALA A 349 -3.51 -21.03 20.00
CA ALA A 349 -2.99 -22.21 19.29
C ALA A 349 -1.64 -21.96 18.61
N GLY A 350 -1.22 -20.69 18.51
CA GLY A 350 0.08 -20.30 17.95
C GLY A 350 -0.03 -19.55 16.60
N ILE A 351 -1.19 -18.97 16.26
CA ILE A 351 -1.28 -18.07 15.11
C ILE A 351 -0.80 -16.68 15.51
N GLY A 352 0.16 -16.10 14.78
CA GLY A 352 0.55 -14.70 14.82
C GLY A 352 -0.02 -13.99 13.60
N TYR A 353 -0.55 -12.78 13.76
CA TYR A 353 -1.15 -12.03 12.66
C TYR A 353 -0.66 -10.60 12.58
N VAL A 354 -0.03 -10.27 11.47
CA VAL A 354 0.34 -8.91 11.09
C VAL A 354 -0.68 -8.44 10.04
N PRO A 355 -1.62 -7.56 10.38
CA PRO A 355 -2.69 -7.12 9.48
C PRO A 355 -2.20 -6.13 8.44
N GLU A 356 -3.00 -5.93 7.38
CA GLU A 356 -2.75 -4.97 6.30
C GLU A 356 -2.84 -3.52 6.81
N ASP A 357 -3.92 -3.20 7.54
CA ASP A 357 -4.06 -1.88 8.17
C ASP A 357 -3.57 -1.90 9.61
N ARG A 358 -2.39 -1.29 9.82
CA ARG A 358 -1.78 -1.22 11.14
C ARG A 358 -2.50 -0.30 12.11
N GLN A 359 -3.27 0.70 11.62
CA GLN A 359 -3.92 1.70 12.45
C GLN A 359 -5.32 1.27 12.86
N GLU A 360 -6.05 0.64 11.95
CA GLU A 360 -7.41 0.17 12.22
C GLU A 360 -7.41 -1.21 12.89
N ASP A 361 -6.57 -2.13 12.40
CA ASP A 361 -6.59 -3.53 12.83
C ASP A 361 -5.37 -3.92 13.68
N GLY A 362 -4.25 -3.23 13.49
CA GLY A 362 -2.97 -3.61 14.09
C GLY A 362 -2.75 -3.07 15.49
N LEU A 363 -3.21 -1.86 15.80
CA LEU A 363 -2.91 -1.14 17.05
C LEU A 363 -4.15 -0.48 17.64
N VAL A 364 -4.15 -0.32 18.95
CA VAL A 364 -5.04 0.62 19.63
C VAL A 364 -4.26 1.93 19.77
N GLY A 365 -4.49 2.89 18.85
CA GLY A 365 -3.66 4.09 18.69
C GLY A 365 -3.53 4.94 19.97
N ASP A 366 -4.61 5.07 20.75
CA ASP A 366 -4.63 5.83 21.99
C ASP A 366 -3.96 5.09 23.18
N PHE A 367 -3.72 3.78 23.06
CA PHE A 367 -3.07 3.00 24.10
C PHE A 367 -1.56 3.20 24.06
N PRO A 368 -0.89 3.14 25.22
CA PRO A 368 0.56 3.12 25.30
C PRO A 368 1.17 1.98 24.49
N VAL A 369 2.40 2.16 24.01
CA VAL A 369 3.19 1.09 23.38
C VAL A 369 3.22 -0.17 24.26
N ALA A 370 3.39 0.02 25.60
CA ALA A 370 3.43 -1.08 26.55
C ALA A 370 2.18 -1.95 26.53
N GLU A 371 1.00 -1.35 26.45
CA GLU A 371 -0.27 -2.07 26.40
C GLU A 371 -0.48 -2.74 25.05
N ASN A 372 -0.13 -2.07 23.95
CA ASN A 372 -0.18 -2.66 22.61
C ASN A 372 0.70 -3.92 22.48
N LEU A 373 1.86 -3.95 23.12
CA LEU A 373 2.79 -5.10 23.07
C LEU A 373 2.27 -6.36 23.78
N VAL A 374 1.26 -6.25 24.64
CA VAL A 374 0.73 -7.40 25.42
C VAL A 374 -0.73 -7.72 25.11
N LEU A 375 -1.35 -7.08 24.09
CA LEU A 375 -2.76 -7.27 23.75
C LEU A 375 -3.19 -8.73 23.60
N ASP A 376 -2.32 -9.59 23.06
CA ASP A 376 -2.60 -11.01 22.83
C ASP A 376 -2.49 -11.87 24.07
N VAL A 377 -1.78 -11.39 25.08
CA VAL A 377 -1.33 -12.18 26.23
C VAL A 377 -1.62 -11.52 27.60
N TYR A 378 -2.28 -10.36 27.59
CA TYR A 378 -2.52 -9.55 28.79
C TYR A 378 -3.21 -10.31 29.92
N ASP A 379 -4.02 -11.35 29.60
CA ASP A 379 -4.85 -12.11 30.52
C ASP A 379 -4.14 -13.32 31.16
N ARG A 380 -2.82 -13.45 30.98
CA ARG A 380 -2.01 -14.57 31.53
C ARG A 380 -0.81 -14.06 32.35
N PRO A 381 -0.24 -14.95 33.20
CA PRO A 381 1.04 -14.68 33.81
C PRO A 381 2.14 -14.43 32.76
N PRO A 382 3.06 -13.47 33.00
CA PRO A 382 3.18 -12.64 34.22
C PRO A 382 2.31 -11.37 34.20
N TYR A 383 1.52 -11.10 33.15
CA TYR A 383 0.81 -9.84 32.92
C TYR A 383 -0.50 -9.73 33.72
N ALA A 384 -1.09 -10.85 34.09
CA ALA A 384 -2.27 -10.88 34.94
C ALA A 384 -2.22 -11.99 35.98
N SER A 385 -2.93 -11.75 37.09
CA SER A 385 -3.26 -12.74 38.12
C SER A 385 -4.76 -12.63 38.43
N GLY A 386 -5.53 -13.59 37.90
CA GLY A 386 -6.99 -13.51 37.91
C GLY A 386 -7.51 -12.33 37.09
N ILE A 387 -8.25 -11.41 37.75
CA ILE A 387 -8.78 -10.20 37.11
C ILE A 387 -7.86 -8.98 37.22
N ALA A 388 -6.78 -9.08 37.95
CA ALA A 388 -5.85 -7.96 38.21
C ALA A 388 -4.70 -7.99 37.21
N LEU A 389 -4.46 -6.86 36.52
CA LEU A 389 -3.31 -6.66 35.67
C LEU A 389 -2.07 -6.31 36.49
N ASN A 390 -0.93 -6.88 36.11
CA ASN A 390 0.38 -6.54 36.65
C ASN A 390 1.07 -5.50 35.74
N THR A 391 0.80 -4.22 36.03
CA THR A 391 1.31 -3.10 35.24
C THR A 391 2.84 -2.99 35.24
N ASP A 392 3.50 -3.43 36.30
CA ASP A 392 4.97 -3.42 36.37
C ASP A 392 5.54 -4.49 35.41
N ALA A 393 4.99 -5.71 35.42
CA ALA A 393 5.41 -6.76 34.49
C ALA A 393 5.15 -6.36 33.01
N ILE A 394 4.05 -5.67 32.74
CA ILE A 394 3.74 -5.13 31.39
C ILE A 394 4.81 -4.12 30.99
N ARG A 395 5.13 -3.16 31.87
CA ARG A 395 6.13 -2.12 31.59
C ARG A 395 7.52 -2.70 31.40
N ASP A 396 7.95 -3.62 32.29
CA ASP A 396 9.27 -4.28 32.19
C ASP A 396 9.42 -5.10 30.91
N SER A 397 8.36 -5.80 30.50
CA SER A 397 8.32 -6.51 29.23
C SER A 397 8.41 -5.57 28.05
N ALA A 398 7.66 -4.47 28.08
CA ALA A 398 7.67 -3.47 27.02
C ALA A 398 9.04 -2.81 26.84
N VAL A 399 9.75 -2.50 27.93
CA VAL A 399 11.12 -1.94 27.85
C VAL A 399 12.06 -2.90 27.13
N ARG A 400 11.97 -4.21 27.42
CA ARG A 400 12.78 -5.22 26.73
C ARG A 400 12.41 -5.33 25.25
N LEU A 401 11.12 -5.48 24.93
CA LEU A 401 10.65 -5.64 23.55
C LEU A 401 10.96 -4.41 22.70
N VAL A 402 10.82 -3.20 23.26
CA VAL A 402 11.19 -1.96 22.58
C VAL A 402 12.69 -1.95 22.21
N ALA A 403 13.55 -2.45 23.09
CA ALA A 403 14.99 -2.56 22.82
C ALA A 403 15.30 -3.67 21.81
N ASP A 404 14.72 -4.87 21.99
CA ASP A 404 14.97 -6.05 21.15
C ASP A 404 14.53 -5.84 19.70
N TYR A 405 13.42 -5.10 19.50
CA TYR A 405 12.84 -4.83 18.18
C TYR A 405 13.17 -3.43 17.62
N ASP A 406 14.10 -2.71 18.27
CA ASP A 406 14.53 -1.35 17.85
C ASP A 406 13.32 -0.42 17.59
N VAL A 407 12.33 -0.41 18.50
CA VAL A 407 11.19 0.51 18.42
C VAL A 407 11.64 1.87 18.92
N ARG A 408 11.60 2.88 18.06
CA ARG A 408 11.99 4.26 18.42
C ARG A 408 10.80 4.98 19.04
N THR A 409 10.85 5.14 20.35
CA THR A 409 9.87 5.88 21.16
C THR A 409 10.57 6.65 22.28
N THR A 410 9.96 7.74 22.73
CA THR A 410 10.46 8.51 23.89
C THR A 410 10.19 7.80 25.22
N SER A 411 9.15 6.96 25.25
CA SER A 411 8.75 6.17 26.42
C SER A 411 7.86 5.02 26.00
N VAL A 412 7.89 3.89 26.72
CA VAL A 412 6.91 2.80 26.54
C VAL A 412 5.48 3.23 26.87
N MET A 413 5.31 4.37 27.55
CA MET A 413 4.00 4.96 27.85
C MET A 413 3.52 5.94 26.78
N THR A 414 4.27 6.15 25.68
CA THR A 414 3.84 6.98 24.55
C THR A 414 2.68 6.29 23.83
N PRO A 415 1.59 7.02 23.48
CA PRO A 415 0.51 6.46 22.67
C PRO A 415 1.04 5.92 21.33
N ALA A 416 0.68 4.69 20.98
CA ALA A 416 1.21 4.00 19.79
C ALA A 416 0.87 4.72 18.48
N GLY A 417 -0.29 5.38 18.42
CA GLY A 417 -0.73 6.15 17.25
C GLY A 417 0.16 7.33 16.89
N THR A 418 0.99 7.82 17.85
CA THR A 418 1.92 8.95 17.62
C THR A 418 3.25 8.53 17.02
N LEU A 419 3.53 7.24 16.94
CA LEU A 419 4.75 6.70 16.36
C LEU A 419 4.73 6.82 14.82
N SER A 420 5.93 6.85 14.22
CA SER A 420 6.03 6.70 12.76
C SER A 420 5.53 5.32 12.31
N GLY A 421 5.05 5.21 11.07
CA GLY A 421 4.53 3.95 10.52
C GLY A 421 5.48 2.76 10.66
N GLY A 422 6.80 2.97 10.45
CA GLY A 422 7.80 1.94 10.67
C GLY A 422 7.89 1.48 12.13
N ASN A 423 7.79 2.40 13.09
CA ASN A 423 7.81 2.03 14.51
C ASN A 423 6.48 1.40 14.95
N GLN A 424 5.33 1.82 14.40
CA GLN A 424 4.05 1.16 14.60
C GLN A 424 4.12 -0.30 14.13
N GLN A 425 4.68 -0.54 12.95
CA GLN A 425 4.87 -1.89 12.42
C GLN A 425 5.78 -2.75 13.29
N LYS A 426 6.88 -2.17 13.81
CA LYS A 426 7.77 -2.85 14.74
C LYS A 426 7.06 -3.25 16.04
N VAL A 427 6.13 -2.43 16.55
CA VAL A 427 5.31 -2.78 17.73
C VAL A 427 4.41 -3.97 17.43
N ILE A 428 3.74 -3.99 16.27
CA ILE A 428 2.88 -5.10 15.86
C ILE A 428 3.72 -6.38 15.70
N VAL A 429 4.81 -6.31 14.93
CA VAL A 429 5.71 -7.45 14.73
C VAL A 429 6.24 -7.97 16.07
N ALA A 430 6.70 -7.07 16.96
CA ALA A 430 7.19 -7.44 18.30
C ALA A 430 6.11 -8.17 19.11
N ARG A 431 4.85 -7.69 19.10
CA ARG A 431 3.74 -8.35 19.78
C ARG A 431 3.51 -9.76 19.24
N GLU A 432 3.40 -9.89 17.92
CA GLU A 432 3.03 -11.15 17.29
C GLU A 432 4.10 -12.24 17.42
N ILE A 433 5.40 -11.88 17.31
CA ILE A 433 6.47 -12.86 17.24
C ILE A 433 7.32 -12.98 18.52
N SER A 434 7.06 -12.17 19.57
CA SER A 434 7.74 -12.32 20.88
C SER A 434 7.25 -13.53 21.68
N ARG A 435 6.20 -14.17 21.24
CA ARG A 435 5.62 -15.41 21.78
C ARG A 435 5.93 -16.59 20.84
N GLU A 436 5.67 -17.80 21.29
CA GLU A 436 5.78 -18.97 20.42
C GLU A 436 4.72 -18.93 19.31
N VAL A 437 5.18 -18.89 18.06
CA VAL A 437 4.34 -18.82 16.87
C VAL A 437 4.58 -20.08 16.03
N LYS A 438 3.50 -20.79 15.70
CA LYS A 438 3.51 -21.94 14.79
C LYS A 438 3.20 -21.52 13.36
N LEU A 439 2.27 -20.56 13.20
CA LEU A 439 1.89 -19.95 11.94
C LEU A 439 2.00 -18.44 12.07
N LEU A 440 2.85 -17.82 11.29
CA LEU A 440 2.86 -16.36 11.10
C LEU A 440 2.10 -16.02 9.82
N LEU A 441 1.04 -15.24 9.97
CA LEU A 441 0.26 -14.69 8.88
C LEU A 441 0.59 -13.21 8.74
N ALA A 442 1.18 -12.80 7.63
CA ALA A 442 1.60 -11.42 7.39
C ALA A 442 0.93 -10.86 6.13
N SER A 443 -0.04 -9.96 6.32
CA SER A 443 -0.75 -9.29 5.22
C SER A 443 -0.14 -7.92 4.98
N GLN A 444 0.41 -7.70 3.77
CA GLN A 444 1.05 -6.45 3.35
C GLN A 444 2.06 -5.89 4.39
N PRO A 445 2.95 -6.71 4.95
CA PRO A 445 3.69 -6.36 6.18
C PRO A 445 4.61 -5.17 6.02
N THR A 446 4.97 -4.79 4.79
CA THR A 446 5.88 -3.67 4.52
C THR A 446 5.21 -2.48 3.84
N ARG A 447 3.90 -2.52 3.63
CA ARG A 447 3.16 -1.46 2.93
C ARG A 447 3.39 -0.09 3.58
N GLY A 448 3.89 0.86 2.77
CA GLY A 448 4.14 2.24 3.21
C GLY A 448 5.24 2.38 4.26
N LEU A 449 6.15 1.42 4.36
CA LEU A 449 7.34 1.50 5.21
C LEU A 449 8.53 2.07 4.44
N ASP A 450 9.46 2.63 5.20
CA ASP A 450 10.77 3.00 4.69
C ASP A 450 11.69 1.77 4.54
N VAL A 451 12.76 1.93 3.74
CA VAL A 451 13.67 0.83 3.38
C VAL A 451 14.30 0.17 4.60
N GLY A 452 14.63 0.95 5.65
CA GLY A 452 15.21 0.39 6.87
C GLY A 452 14.21 -0.43 7.69
N SER A 453 12.94 -0.03 7.68
CA SER A 453 11.84 -0.78 8.32
C SER A 453 11.49 -2.04 7.53
N ILE A 454 11.54 -2.00 6.18
CA ILE A 454 11.35 -3.17 5.31
C ILE A 454 12.41 -4.24 5.62
N GLU A 455 13.70 -3.85 5.61
CA GLU A 455 14.80 -4.78 5.94
C GLU A 455 14.56 -5.47 7.29
N PHE A 456 14.15 -4.72 8.31
CA PHE A 456 13.86 -5.25 9.63
C PHE A 456 12.71 -6.28 9.61
N VAL A 457 11.58 -5.94 9.00
CA VAL A 457 10.40 -6.84 8.93
C VAL A 457 10.74 -8.12 8.17
N HIS A 458 11.41 -8.02 7.02
CA HIS A 458 11.84 -9.17 6.23
C HIS A 458 12.74 -10.12 7.04
N LYS A 459 13.71 -9.54 7.77
CA LYS A 459 14.60 -10.33 8.65
C LYS A 459 13.80 -11.07 9.70
N GLN A 460 12.83 -10.43 10.36
CA GLN A 460 12.00 -11.04 11.38
C GLN A 460 11.13 -12.18 10.82
N ILE A 461 10.58 -12.02 9.61
CA ILE A 461 9.80 -13.07 8.93
C ILE A 461 10.69 -14.29 8.63
N ILE A 462 11.88 -14.08 8.07
CA ILE A 462 12.82 -15.17 7.77
C ILE A 462 13.27 -15.86 9.06
N GLU A 463 13.57 -15.12 10.14
CA GLU A 463 13.93 -15.70 11.43
C GLU A 463 12.82 -16.57 12.01
N GLN A 464 11.53 -16.22 11.83
CA GLN A 464 10.42 -17.08 12.26
C GLN A 464 10.37 -18.38 11.45
N ARG A 465 10.52 -18.31 10.12
CA ARG A 465 10.65 -19.51 9.28
C ARG A 465 11.79 -20.41 9.73
N ASP A 466 12.97 -19.83 9.94
CA ASP A 466 14.19 -20.58 10.31
C ASP A 466 14.08 -21.20 11.71
N ARG A 467 13.20 -20.68 12.57
CA ARG A 467 12.81 -21.29 13.85
C ARG A 467 11.80 -22.43 13.71
N GLY A 468 11.33 -22.70 12.49
CA GLY A 468 10.39 -23.78 12.18
C GLY A 468 8.92 -23.34 12.10
N ALA A 469 8.60 -22.07 12.20
CA ALA A 469 7.23 -21.61 11.96
C ALA A 469 6.85 -21.76 10.48
N ALA A 470 5.58 -22.09 10.22
CA ALA A 470 4.98 -21.88 8.91
C ALA A 470 4.69 -20.39 8.73
N VAL A 471 4.94 -19.86 7.54
CA VAL A 471 4.68 -18.45 7.25
C VAL A 471 3.82 -18.33 6.00
N VAL A 472 2.76 -17.53 6.09
CA VAL A 472 1.99 -17.07 4.93
C VAL A 472 2.19 -15.57 4.82
N ILE A 473 2.76 -15.13 3.70
CA ILE A 473 2.88 -13.71 3.39
C ILE A 473 1.96 -13.36 2.24
N VAL A 474 1.13 -12.36 2.43
CA VAL A 474 0.28 -11.79 1.39
C VAL A 474 0.85 -10.43 1.02
N SER A 475 1.19 -10.24 -0.25
CA SER A 475 1.71 -8.94 -0.72
C SER A 475 1.28 -8.66 -2.16
N SER A 476 0.99 -7.39 -2.43
CA SER A 476 0.81 -6.86 -3.78
C SER A 476 2.15 -6.46 -4.43
N GLU A 477 3.22 -6.35 -3.61
CA GLU A 477 4.56 -6.01 -4.07
C GLU A 477 5.29 -7.30 -4.49
N LEU A 478 5.48 -7.50 -5.81
CA LEU A 478 6.14 -8.70 -6.33
C LEU A 478 7.58 -8.84 -5.84
N ASP A 479 8.30 -7.73 -5.67
CA ASP A 479 9.66 -7.74 -5.12
C ASP A 479 9.70 -8.36 -3.71
N GLU A 480 8.68 -8.12 -2.87
CA GLU A 480 8.55 -8.72 -1.53
C GLU A 480 8.25 -10.22 -1.62
N ILE A 481 7.32 -10.61 -2.50
CA ILE A 481 7.02 -12.02 -2.75
C ILE A 481 8.26 -12.78 -3.21
N TYR A 482 9.01 -12.26 -4.18
CA TYR A 482 10.26 -12.88 -4.67
C TYR A 482 11.36 -12.94 -3.61
N ALA A 483 11.47 -11.90 -2.77
CA ALA A 483 12.51 -11.85 -1.75
C ALA A 483 12.31 -12.87 -0.63
N LEU A 484 11.06 -13.13 -0.25
CA LEU A 484 10.75 -13.90 0.95
C LEU A 484 10.24 -15.32 0.67
N SER A 485 9.45 -15.52 -0.38
CA SER A 485 8.71 -16.77 -0.59
C SER A 485 9.62 -17.93 -0.97
N ASP A 486 9.34 -19.10 -0.42
CA ASP A 486 9.92 -20.38 -0.83
C ASP A 486 9.03 -21.07 -1.89
N ARG A 487 7.74 -20.73 -1.89
CA ARG A 487 6.73 -21.11 -2.89
C ARG A 487 5.71 -19.98 -3.02
N ILE A 488 5.19 -19.75 -4.22
CA ILE A 488 4.23 -18.68 -4.52
C ILE A 488 2.90 -19.30 -4.91
N ALA A 489 1.82 -18.89 -4.25
CA ALA A 489 0.44 -19.13 -4.67
C ALA A 489 -0.08 -17.86 -5.36
N VAL A 490 -0.65 -17.99 -6.54
CA VAL A 490 -1.22 -16.85 -7.27
C VAL A 490 -2.73 -16.86 -7.06
N MET A 491 -3.24 -15.74 -6.53
CA MET A 491 -4.67 -15.57 -6.23
C MET A 491 -5.32 -14.62 -7.23
N TYR A 492 -6.42 -15.08 -7.84
CA TYR A 492 -7.24 -14.31 -8.76
C TYR A 492 -8.72 -14.59 -8.51
N GLU A 493 -9.54 -13.54 -8.39
CA GLU A 493 -10.99 -13.60 -8.14
C GLU A 493 -11.40 -14.64 -7.07
N GLY A 494 -10.69 -14.65 -5.94
CA GLY A 494 -11.02 -15.49 -4.78
C GLY A 494 -10.57 -16.94 -4.87
N THR A 495 -9.80 -17.31 -5.88
CA THR A 495 -9.27 -18.68 -6.07
C THR A 495 -7.75 -18.67 -6.23
N ILE A 496 -7.07 -19.76 -5.86
CA ILE A 496 -5.67 -19.97 -6.24
C ILE A 496 -5.64 -20.55 -7.64
N VAL A 497 -5.12 -19.75 -8.59
CA VAL A 497 -5.01 -20.16 -10.00
C VAL A 497 -3.78 -21.03 -10.29
N GLY A 498 -2.79 -21.04 -9.40
CA GLY A 498 -1.60 -21.88 -9.51
C GLY A 498 -0.59 -21.68 -8.40
N PHE A 499 0.38 -22.61 -8.33
CA PHE A 499 1.55 -22.51 -7.48
C PHE A 499 2.81 -22.42 -8.33
N CYS A 500 3.69 -21.49 -8.01
CA CYS A 500 4.91 -21.22 -8.75
C CYS A 500 6.14 -21.27 -7.84
N PRO A 501 7.32 -21.63 -8.35
CA PRO A 501 8.57 -21.43 -7.65
C PRO A 501 8.95 -19.94 -7.62
N PRO A 502 9.83 -19.52 -6.66
CA PRO A 502 10.20 -18.12 -6.47
C PRO A 502 11.10 -17.53 -7.59
N ASP A 503 11.48 -18.32 -8.58
CA ASP A 503 12.25 -17.92 -9.77
C ASP A 503 11.38 -17.77 -11.03
N THR A 504 10.05 -17.88 -10.90
CA THR A 504 9.11 -17.65 -12.00
C THR A 504 9.25 -16.22 -12.55
N PRO A 505 9.31 -16.04 -13.89
CA PRO A 505 9.42 -14.70 -14.48
C PRO A 505 8.27 -13.76 -14.06
N GLU A 506 8.60 -12.48 -13.84
CA GLU A 506 7.62 -11.47 -13.39
C GLU A 506 6.45 -11.30 -14.38
N GLU A 507 6.73 -11.37 -15.68
CA GLU A 507 5.70 -11.29 -16.74
C GLU A 507 4.70 -12.45 -16.65
N GLU A 508 5.17 -13.66 -16.36
CA GLU A 508 4.33 -14.85 -16.21
C GLU A 508 3.47 -14.74 -14.95
N LEU A 509 4.08 -14.36 -13.83
CA LEU A 509 3.36 -14.16 -12.57
C LEU A 509 2.33 -13.05 -12.71
N GLY A 510 2.68 -11.92 -13.33
CA GLY A 510 1.78 -10.82 -13.63
C GLY A 510 0.59 -11.22 -14.51
N LEU A 511 0.83 -12.07 -15.51
CA LEU A 511 -0.23 -12.61 -16.37
C LEU A 511 -1.22 -13.49 -15.59
N MET A 512 -0.71 -14.37 -14.71
CA MET A 512 -1.54 -15.20 -13.83
C MET A 512 -2.37 -14.34 -12.85
N MET A 513 -1.78 -13.29 -12.29
CA MET A 513 -2.47 -12.34 -11.38
C MET A 513 -3.58 -11.54 -12.08
N ALA A 514 -3.50 -11.41 -13.41
CA ALA A 514 -4.53 -10.77 -14.25
C ALA A 514 -5.57 -11.74 -14.83
N GLY A 515 -5.53 -13.02 -14.44
CA GLY A 515 -6.46 -14.05 -14.96
C GLY A 515 -6.13 -14.55 -16.37
N GLY A 516 -4.93 -14.30 -16.87
CA GLY A 516 -4.47 -14.78 -18.17
C GLY A 516 -4.17 -16.30 -18.17
N ALA A 517 -4.33 -16.96 -19.32
CA ALA A 517 -4.35 -18.42 -19.51
C ALA A 517 -3.01 -19.18 -19.28
N ALA A 518 -2.12 -18.72 -18.42
CA ALA A 518 -0.98 -19.53 -17.96
C ALA A 518 -1.40 -20.66 -16.97
N ALA A 519 -2.66 -20.65 -16.53
CA ALA A 519 -3.21 -21.63 -15.56
C ALA A 519 -3.28 -23.07 -16.05
N ASP A 520 -3.17 -23.33 -17.34
CA ASP A 520 -3.35 -24.70 -17.92
C ASP A 520 -2.10 -25.60 -17.84
N GLN A 521 -0.95 -25.09 -17.40
CA GLN A 521 0.31 -25.87 -17.36
C GLN A 521 0.90 -26.08 -15.95
N VAL A 522 0.34 -25.45 -14.92
CA VAL A 522 0.86 -25.62 -13.55
C VAL A 522 0.16 -26.78 -12.86
N SER A 523 0.93 -27.78 -12.50
CA SER A 523 0.49 -29.01 -11.83
C SER A 523 -0.42 -28.72 -10.64
N ARG A 524 -1.69 -29.12 -10.72
CA ARG A 524 -2.51 -29.27 -9.52
C ARG A 524 -1.75 -30.22 -8.58
N PRO A 525 -1.57 -29.89 -7.29
CA PRO A 525 -1.00 -30.83 -6.37
C PRO A 525 -1.85 -32.10 -6.41
N ALA A 526 -1.22 -33.24 -6.68
CA ALA A 526 -1.88 -34.53 -6.57
C ALA A 526 -2.44 -34.60 -5.14
N GLY A 527 -3.75 -34.66 -5.03
CA GLY A 527 -4.41 -34.92 -3.76
C GLY A 527 -3.84 -36.22 -3.18
N PRO A 528 -3.77 -36.35 -1.85
CA PRO A 528 -3.26 -37.55 -1.24
C PRO A 528 -4.06 -38.73 -1.77
N HIS A 529 -3.41 -39.63 -2.52
CA HIS A 529 -3.95 -40.96 -2.77
C HIS A 529 -4.19 -41.58 -1.38
N LEU A 530 -5.43 -41.65 -0.98
CA LEU A 530 -5.85 -42.60 0.04
C LEU A 530 -5.61 -43.97 -0.56
N GLU A 531 -4.44 -44.56 -0.27
CA GLU A 531 -4.26 -46.00 -0.43
C GLU A 531 -5.28 -46.68 0.48
N SER A 532 -6.31 -47.22 -0.16
CA SER A 532 -7.23 -48.14 0.49
C SER A 532 -6.47 -49.40 0.82
N VAL A 533 -6.01 -49.51 2.06
CA VAL A 533 -5.57 -50.78 2.62
C VAL A 533 -6.83 -51.59 2.93
N ASP A 534 -7.18 -52.45 1.99
CA ASP A 534 -8.06 -53.61 2.21
C ASP A 534 -7.70 -54.70 1.21
N GLU A 535 -6.56 -55.35 1.41
CA GLU A 535 -6.34 -56.70 0.95
C GLU A 535 -6.63 -57.66 2.08
N GLN A 536 -7.86 -58.19 2.15
CA GLN A 536 -8.15 -59.42 2.89
C GLN A 536 -7.89 -60.62 1.94
N PRO A 537 -7.24 -61.68 2.41
CA PRO A 537 -6.93 -62.84 1.61
C PRO A 537 -8.16 -63.67 1.27
N GLU A 538 -8.28 -64.03 0.00
CA GLU A 538 -9.30 -64.96 -0.54
C GLU A 538 -9.34 -66.28 0.23
N ARG A 539 -10.50 -66.71 0.69
CA ARG A 539 -10.81 -68.09 1.08
C ARG A 539 -11.38 -68.82 -0.13
N PRO A 540 -10.93 -70.03 -0.44
CA PRO A 540 -11.43 -70.80 -1.57
C PRO A 540 -12.73 -71.52 -1.26
N GLY A 541 -13.69 -71.46 -2.19
CA GLY A 541 -14.68 -72.48 -2.49
C GLY A 541 -16.01 -72.46 -1.74
N SER A 542 -17.08 -71.93 -2.38
CA SER A 542 -18.38 -72.56 -2.34
C SER A 542 -19.18 -72.11 -3.58
N ALA A 543 -19.73 -73.10 -4.29
CA ALA A 543 -20.47 -73.00 -5.53
C ALA A 543 -21.74 -72.16 -5.40
N ARG A 544 -22.04 -71.37 -6.42
CA ARG A 544 -23.32 -70.68 -6.61
C ARG A 544 -24.35 -71.65 -7.15
N PRO A 545 -25.62 -71.63 -6.65
CA PRO A 545 -26.76 -72.22 -7.35
C PRO A 545 -27.31 -71.23 -8.40
N GLU A 546 -27.72 -71.74 -9.55
CA GLU A 546 -28.40 -71.06 -10.66
C GLU A 546 -29.78 -70.52 -10.25
N PRO A 547 -30.23 -69.41 -10.83
CA PRO A 547 -31.58 -68.91 -10.63
C PRO A 547 -32.58 -69.63 -11.54
N PRO A 548 -33.83 -69.85 -11.07
CA PRO A 548 -34.86 -70.50 -11.87
C PRO A 548 -35.44 -69.53 -12.91
N SER A 549 -35.72 -70.10 -14.07
CA SER A 549 -36.40 -69.54 -15.25
C SER A 549 -37.80 -69.00 -14.88
N ALA A 550 -38.13 -67.80 -15.37
CA ALA A 550 -39.46 -67.21 -15.31
C ALA A 550 -40.35 -67.84 -16.42
N GLU A 551 -41.48 -68.40 -16.01
CA GLU A 551 -42.63 -68.68 -16.87
C GLU A 551 -43.54 -67.44 -16.92
N GLU A 552 -43.95 -67.04 -18.13
CA GLU A 552 -45.07 -66.13 -18.36
C GLU A 552 -46.40 -66.82 -18.13
N PRO A 553 -47.40 -66.15 -17.56
CA PRO A 553 -48.79 -66.59 -17.72
C PRO A 553 -49.57 -65.67 -18.68
N GLU A 554 -50.57 -66.26 -19.27
CA GLU A 554 -51.62 -65.77 -20.18
C GLU A 554 -52.27 -64.43 -19.82
#